data_0f9139e19abaa3352e9c9236ba35642e
#
_entry.id   0f9139e19abaa3352e9c9236ba35642e
#
_cell.length_a   1.000
_cell.length_b   1.000
_cell.length_c   1.000
_cell.angle_alpha   90.00
_cell.angle_beta   90.00
_cell.angle_gamma   90.00
#
_symmetry.space_group_name_H-M   'P 1'
#
loop_
_entity.id
_entity.type
_entity.pdbx_description
1 polymer ?
#
loop_
_entity_poly.entity_id
_entity_poly.type
_entity_poly.pdbx_seq_one_letter_code
_entity_poly.pdbx_strand_id
1 'polypeptide(L)'
;MPAIFVDTGAFYALADIGDRNHSVAKSVFEVRGMAGDLVTSDYVFVETWCLIRARLGRGAAIQYWDAMQSDVVTTHGVTTKDLSQARAIASSWPDQDFSLIDCTSFALMERLRLDEALAFDNHFRIYRYGLRRERAFRIVH
;
A
#
# COMPACT_ATOMS: atom_id res chain seq x y z
N MET A 1 -10.68 -9.80 12.15
CA MET A 1 -10.38 -9.82 10.71
C MET A 1 -8.91 -9.46 10.51
N PRO A 2 -8.21 -10.17 9.64
CA PRO A 2 -6.83 -9.79 9.33
C PRO A 2 -6.78 -8.42 8.68
N ALA A 3 -5.69 -7.70 8.92
CA ALA A 3 -5.51 -6.37 8.36
C ALA A 3 -5.22 -6.45 6.86
N ILE A 4 -5.57 -5.38 6.16
CA ILE A 4 -5.28 -5.21 4.73
C ILE A 4 -4.24 -4.10 4.59
N PHE A 5 -3.17 -4.39 3.87
CA PHE A 5 -2.20 -3.36 3.49
C PHE A 5 -2.76 -2.54 2.32
N VAL A 6 -2.69 -1.22 2.44
CA VAL A 6 -3.20 -0.29 1.41
C VAL A 6 -2.03 0.38 0.70
N ASP A 7 -1.98 0.23 -0.62
CA ASP A 7 -0.94 0.81 -1.46
C ASP A 7 -1.34 2.21 -1.96
N THR A 8 -0.36 2.93 -2.49
CA THR A 8 -0.50 4.30 -3.00
C THR A 8 -1.66 4.45 -3.98
N GLY A 9 -1.76 3.54 -4.96
CA GLY A 9 -2.81 3.61 -5.99
C GLY A 9 -4.22 3.55 -5.42
N ALA A 10 -4.41 2.83 -4.32
CA ALA A 10 -5.71 2.73 -3.66
C ALA A 10 -6.07 4.03 -2.91
N PHE A 11 -5.12 4.61 -2.19
CA PHE A 11 -5.34 5.92 -1.57
C PHE A 11 -5.62 7.00 -2.62
N TYR A 12 -4.86 6.97 -3.72
CA TYR A 12 -5.06 7.93 -4.80
C TYR A 12 -6.46 7.77 -5.41
N ALA A 13 -6.88 6.55 -5.69
CA ALA A 13 -8.21 6.26 -6.25
C ALA A 13 -9.32 6.76 -5.31
N LEU A 14 -9.12 6.64 -4.00
CA LEU A 14 -10.07 7.18 -3.03
C LEU A 14 -10.15 8.71 -3.10
N ALA A 15 -9.03 9.38 -3.29
CA ALA A 15 -8.96 10.85 -3.33
C ALA A 15 -9.45 11.44 -4.64
N ASP A 16 -9.40 10.69 -5.74
CA ASP A 16 -9.76 11.15 -7.08
C ASP A 16 -11.07 10.52 -7.54
N ILE A 17 -12.16 11.29 -7.48
CA ILE A 17 -13.50 10.83 -7.87
C ILE A 17 -13.52 10.35 -9.32
N GLY A 18 -12.68 10.92 -10.18
CA GLY A 18 -12.59 10.57 -11.60
C GLY A 18 -11.74 9.33 -11.87
N ASP A 19 -11.08 8.76 -10.86
CA ASP A 19 -10.28 7.56 -11.05
C ASP A 19 -11.17 6.34 -11.30
N ARG A 20 -10.77 5.49 -12.26
CA ARG A 20 -11.56 4.29 -12.62
C ARG A 20 -11.74 3.32 -11.45
N ASN A 21 -10.85 3.36 -10.47
CA ASN A 21 -10.89 2.47 -9.31
C ASN A 21 -11.51 3.15 -8.07
N HIS A 22 -12.05 4.36 -8.22
CA HIS A 22 -12.58 5.12 -7.09
C HIS A 22 -13.67 4.35 -6.34
N SER A 23 -14.65 3.80 -7.04
CA SER A 23 -15.79 3.09 -6.41
C SER A 23 -15.33 1.87 -5.64
N VAL A 24 -14.39 1.11 -6.18
CA VAL A 24 -13.84 -0.08 -5.53
C VAL A 24 -13.09 0.31 -4.26
N ALA A 25 -12.20 1.30 -4.36
CA ALA A 25 -11.45 1.79 -3.21
C ALA A 25 -12.38 2.30 -2.11
N LYS A 26 -13.37 3.10 -2.49
CA LYS A 26 -14.35 3.65 -1.55
C LYS A 26 -15.09 2.54 -0.81
N SER A 27 -15.55 1.51 -1.52
CA SER A 27 -16.25 0.38 -0.91
C SER A 27 -15.39 -0.34 0.13
N VAL A 28 -14.14 -0.61 -0.20
CA VAL A 28 -13.23 -1.29 0.73
C VAL A 28 -12.97 -0.42 1.96
N PHE A 29 -12.71 0.88 1.77
CA PHE A 29 -12.47 1.79 2.89
C PHE A 29 -13.70 1.92 3.80
N GLU A 30 -14.90 1.97 3.25
CA GLU A 30 -16.13 2.06 4.05
C GLU A 30 -16.32 0.82 4.92
N VAL A 31 -16.10 -0.37 4.38
CA VAL A 31 -16.32 -1.62 5.11
C VAL A 31 -15.17 -1.91 6.07
N ARG A 32 -13.94 -1.91 5.58
CA ARG A 32 -12.77 -2.35 6.34
C ARG A 32 -12.19 -1.24 7.21
N GLY A 33 -12.39 0.02 6.80
CA GLY A 33 -11.97 1.17 7.60
C GLY A 33 -12.72 1.26 8.93
N MET A 34 -14.02 0.99 8.91
CA MET A 34 -14.83 0.97 10.14
C MET A 34 -14.41 -0.15 11.08
N ALA A 35 -13.93 -1.26 10.55
CA ALA A 35 -13.43 -2.38 11.36
C ALA A 35 -12.02 -2.13 11.93
N GLY A 36 -11.33 -1.06 11.49
CA GLY A 36 -9.97 -0.78 11.95
C GLY A 36 -8.91 -1.69 11.34
N ASP A 37 -9.20 -2.26 10.18
CA ASP A 37 -8.37 -3.29 9.56
C ASP A 37 -7.38 -2.77 8.52
N LEU A 38 -7.34 -1.45 8.29
CA LEU A 38 -6.49 -0.89 7.24
C LEU A 38 -5.13 -0.49 7.80
N VAL A 39 -4.07 -0.93 7.13
CA VAL A 39 -2.69 -0.58 7.49
C VAL A 39 -1.93 -0.12 6.26
N THR A 40 -0.88 0.66 6.48
CA THR A 40 0.01 1.11 5.42
C THR A 40 1.39 1.40 6.02
N SER A 41 2.31 1.90 5.20
CA SER A 41 3.62 2.34 5.66
C SER A 41 3.77 3.85 5.56
N ASP A 42 4.74 4.39 6.29
CA ASP A 42 5.12 5.80 6.19
C ASP A 42 5.66 6.14 4.78
N TYR A 43 6.31 5.20 4.11
CA TYR A 43 6.78 5.39 2.73
C TYR A 43 5.61 5.54 1.76
N VAL A 44 4.59 4.68 1.89
CA VAL A 44 3.37 4.80 1.09
C VAL A 44 2.64 6.12 1.41
N PHE A 45 2.59 6.50 2.68
CA PHE A 45 1.98 7.77 3.08
C PHE A 45 2.61 8.95 2.33
N VAL A 46 3.92 9.03 2.34
CA VAL A 46 4.65 10.14 1.68
C VAL A 46 4.47 10.09 0.17
N GLU A 47 4.61 8.92 -0.45
CA GLU A 47 4.42 8.77 -1.89
C GLU A 47 3.03 9.20 -2.31
N THR A 48 2.01 8.80 -1.55
CA THR A 48 0.62 9.16 -1.82
C THR A 48 0.42 10.67 -1.75
N TRP A 49 0.97 11.31 -0.72
CA TRP A 49 0.87 12.77 -0.58
C TRP A 49 1.48 13.48 -1.79
N CYS A 50 2.66 13.05 -2.22
CA CYS A 50 3.34 13.61 -3.38
C CYS A 50 2.52 13.42 -4.65
N LEU A 51 1.93 12.25 -4.84
CA LEU A 51 1.13 11.93 -6.03
C LEU A 51 -0.16 12.76 -6.07
N ILE A 52 -0.88 12.85 -4.96
CA ILE A 52 -2.10 13.64 -4.86
C ILE A 52 -1.78 15.12 -5.12
N ARG A 53 -0.71 15.63 -4.52
CA ARG A 53 -0.29 17.01 -4.74
C ARG A 53 0.01 17.30 -6.21
N ALA A 54 0.70 16.37 -6.87
CA ALA A 54 1.08 16.55 -8.27
C ALA A 54 -0.13 16.56 -9.21
N ARG A 55 -1.14 15.73 -8.92
CA ARG A 55 -2.28 15.55 -9.83
C ARG A 55 -3.52 16.34 -9.44
N LEU A 56 -3.78 16.50 -8.15
CA LEU A 56 -5.01 17.11 -7.63
C LEU A 56 -4.75 18.43 -6.89
N GLY A 57 -3.50 18.78 -6.65
CA GLY A 57 -3.12 20.01 -5.99
C GLY A 57 -2.89 19.88 -4.49
N ARG A 58 -2.33 20.95 -3.91
CA ARG A 58 -1.93 20.97 -2.50
C ARG A 58 -3.12 20.81 -1.55
N GLY A 59 -4.26 21.43 -1.88
CA GLY A 59 -5.46 21.33 -1.01
C GLY A 59 -5.91 19.90 -0.81
N ALA A 60 -5.98 19.14 -1.89
CA ALA A 60 -6.34 17.71 -1.82
C ALA A 60 -5.31 16.92 -1.03
N ALA A 61 -4.02 17.21 -1.19
CA ALA A 61 -2.95 16.54 -0.45
C ALA A 61 -3.05 16.82 1.06
N ILE A 62 -3.37 18.04 1.45
CA ILE A 62 -3.59 18.39 2.87
C ILE A 62 -4.80 17.65 3.43
N GLN A 63 -5.90 17.57 2.68
CA GLN A 63 -7.09 16.81 3.09
C GLN A 63 -6.75 15.34 3.33
N TYR A 64 -5.95 14.74 2.44
CA TYR A 64 -5.46 13.38 2.61
C TYR A 64 -4.63 13.24 3.90
N TRP A 65 -3.71 14.17 4.14
CA TRP A 65 -2.88 14.13 5.35
C TRP A 65 -3.75 14.21 6.61
N ASP A 66 -4.71 15.12 6.64
CA ASP A 66 -5.63 15.25 7.77
C ASP A 66 -6.43 13.96 8.00
N ALA A 67 -6.90 13.33 6.92
CA ALA A 67 -7.61 12.06 7.01
C ALA A 67 -6.73 10.95 7.59
N MET A 68 -5.44 10.93 7.27
CA MET A 68 -4.49 9.95 7.79
C MET A 68 -4.15 10.15 9.26
N GLN A 69 -4.50 11.30 9.86
CA GLN A 69 -4.36 11.53 11.30
C GLN A 69 -5.47 10.83 12.10
N SER A 70 -6.49 10.34 11.43
CA SER A 70 -7.58 9.59 12.09
C SER A 70 -7.16 8.15 12.37
N ASP A 71 -7.99 7.42 13.12
CA ASP A 71 -7.73 6.02 13.48
C ASP A 71 -8.18 5.02 12.40
N VAL A 72 -8.59 5.50 11.22
CA VAL A 72 -9.09 4.63 10.14
C VAL A 72 -7.98 3.78 9.55
N VAL A 73 -6.79 4.34 9.41
CA VAL A 73 -5.62 3.63 8.86
C VAL A 73 -4.48 3.70 9.87
N THR A 74 -3.88 2.55 10.16
CA THR A 74 -2.68 2.47 11.00
C THR A 74 -1.45 2.56 10.09
N THR A 75 -0.58 3.55 10.34
CA THR A 75 0.65 3.73 9.57
C THR A 75 1.84 3.15 10.34
N HIS A 76 2.52 2.18 9.72
CA HIS A 76 3.72 1.57 10.29
C HIS A 76 4.98 2.19 9.70
N GLY A 77 6.01 2.34 10.52
CA GLY A 77 7.32 2.78 10.05
C GLY A 77 8.05 1.67 9.31
N VAL A 78 8.65 2.02 8.17
CA VAL A 78 9.59 1.14 7.48
C VAL A 78 10.89 1.15 8.28
N THR A 79 11.31 -0.03 8.76
CA THR A 79 12.52 -0.16 9.58
C THR A 79 13.77 -0.31 8.72
N THR A 80 14.93 -0.14 9.31
CA THR A 80 16.21 -0.41 8.65
C THR A 80 16.26 -1.85 8.15
N LYS A 81 15.69 -2.78 8.93
CA LYS A 81 15.63 -4.20 8.57
C LYS A 81 14.72 -4.42 7.36
N ASP A 82 13.59 -3.71 7.29
CA ASP A 82 12.70 -3.74 6.12
C ASP A 82 13.44 -3.25 4.87
N LEU A 83 14.23 -2.19 4.99
CA LEU A 83 15.02 -1.66 3.87
C LEU A 83 16.05 -2.67 3.37
N SER A 84 16.72 -3.37 4.28
CA SER A 84 17.66 -4.42 3.90
C SER A 84 16.97 -5.57 3.17
N GLN A 85 15.83 -5.99 3.66
CA GLN A 85 15.02 -7.03 3.01
C GLN A 85 14.49 -6.55 1.66
N ALA A 86 14.05 -5.30 1.57
CA ALA A 86 13.59 -4.70 0.32
C ALA A 86 14.71 -4.70 -0.73
N ARG A 87 15.94 -4.39 -0.33
CA ARG A 87 17.10 -4.45 -1.24
C ARG A 87 17.35 -5.85 -1.77
N ALA A 88 17.20 -6.86 -0.90
CA ALA A 88 17.33 -8.27 -1.30
C ALA A 88 16.21 -8.66 -2.27
N ILE A 89 14.99 -8.20 -2.04
CA ILE A 89 13.85 -8.43 -2.96
C ILE A 89 14.17 -7.85 -4.34
N ALA A 90 14.64 -6.60 -4.40
CA ALA A 90 14.98 -5.95 -5.66
C ALA A 90 16.02 -6.76 -6.45
N SER A 91 17.02 -7.31 -5.77
CA SER A 91 18.04 -8.15 -6.41
C SER A 91 17.49 -9.49 -6.89
N SER A 92 16.53 -10.06 -6.16
CA SER A 92 15.96 -11.37 -6.48
C SER A 92 14.96 -11.36 -7.63
N TRP A 93 14.52 -10.18 -8.05
CA TRP A 93 13.53 -9.99 -9.11
C TRP A 93 14.07 -9.02 -10.19
N PRO A 94 15.23 -9.33 -10.82
CA PRO A 94 15.85 -8.37 -11.74
C PRO A 94 15.07 -8.13 -13.02
N ASP A 95 14.13 -9.01 -13.36
CA ASP A 95 13.26 -8.90 -14.52
C ASP A 95 11.95 -8.12 -14.23
N GLN A 96 11.75 -7.69 -12.98
CA GLN A 96 10.58 -6.92 -12.59
C GLN A 96 10.96 -5.48 -12.25
N ASP A 97 10.10 -4.54 -12.62
CA ASP A 97 10.30 -3.12 -12.34
C ASP A 97 9.64 -2.72 -11.02
N PHE A 98 9.92 -3.49 -9.96
CA PHE A 98 9.44 -3.12 -8.62
C PHE A 98 10.10 -1.84 -8.16
N SER A 99 9.31 -0.88 -7.70
CA SER A 99 9.84 0.35 -7.11
C SER A 99 10.41 0.07 -5.72
N LEU A 100 11.17 1.03 -5.19
CA LEU A 100 11.63 0.97 -3.80
C LEU A 100 10.43 0.85 -2.84
N ILE A 101 9.36 1.60 -3.12
CA ILE A 101 8.14 1.56 -2.30
C ILE A 101 7.49 0.17 -2.37
N ASP A 102 7.41 -0.44 -3.57
CA ASP A 102 6.90 -1.81 -3.71
C ASP A 102 7.70 -2.78 -2.84
N CYS A 103 9.03 -2.76 -2.97
CA CYS A 103 9.90 -3.67 -2.24
C CYS A 103 9.80 -3.47 -0.72
N THR A 104 9.71 -2.23 -0.24
CA THR A 104 9.53 -1.94 1.19
C THR A 104 8.15 -2.38 1.67
N SER A 105 7.13 -2.25 0.83
CA SER A 105 5.78 -2.73 1.15
C SER A 105 5.75 -4.25 1.28
N PHE A 106 6.37 -4.98 0.36
CA PHE A 106 6.47 -6.43 0.43
C PHE A 106 7.21 -6.87 1.70
N ALA A 107 8.34 -6.25 2.00
CA ALA A 107 9.13 -6.57 3.19
C ALA A 107 8.34 -6.32 4.48
N LEU A 108 7.65 -5.19 4.57
CA LEU A 108 6.84 -4.83 5.73
C LEU A 108 5.65 -5.78 5.89
N MET A 109 4.97 -6.13 4.80
CA MET A 109 3.87 -7.09 4.84
C MET A 109 4.32 -8.45 5.37
N GLU A 110 5.48 -8.95 4.90
CA GLU A 110 6.03 -10.20 5.39
C GLU A 110 6.34 -10.12 6.89
N ARG A 111 6.98 -9.04 7.33
CA ARG A 111 7.33 -8.85 8.75
C ARG A 111 6.09 -8.81 9.64
N LEU A 112 5.05 -8.13 9.20
CA LEU A 112 3.79 -7.99 9.95
C LEU A 112 2.83 -9.15 9.71
N ARG A 113 3.21 -10.12 8.87
CA ARG A 113 2.38 -11.28 8.51
C ARG A 113 1.04 -10.87 7.90
N LEU A 114 1.07 -9.87 7.03
CA LEU A 114 -0.09 -9.43 6.27
C LEU A 114 -0.08 -10.16 4.92
N ASP A 115 -1.19 -10.77 4.58
CA ASP A 115 -1.33 -11.52 3.32
C ASP A 115 -2.36 -10.92 2.37
N GLU A 116 -3.04 -9.85 2.77
CA GLU A 116 -4.02 -9.16 1.93
C GLU A 116 -3.56 -7.74 1.62
N ALA A 117 -3.76 -7.31 0.37
CA ALA A 117 -3.43 -5.96 -0.07
C ALA A 117 -4.54 -5.37 -0.92
N LEU A 118 -4.80 -4.08 -0.73
CA LEU A 118 -5.59 -3.28 -1.65
C LEU A 118 -4.63 -2.51 -2.52
N ALA A 119 -4.40 -3.02 -3.74
CA ALA A 119 -3.45 -2.48 -4.70
C ALA A 119 -3.98 -2.70 -6.11
N PHE A 120 -3.84 -1.69 -6.96
CA PHE A 120 -4.35 -1.75 -8.32
C PHE A 120 -3.28 -2.01 -9.38
N ASP A 121 -2.00 -1.85 -9.04
CA ASP A 121 -0.94 -2.26 -9.96
C ASP A 121 -0.71 -3.78 -9.87
N ASN A 122 -0.01 -4.33 -10.87
CA ASN A 122 0.22 -5.77 -10.94
C ASN A 122 1.37 -6.26 -10.06
N HIS A 123 2.16 -5.37 -9.49
CA HIS A 123 3.36 -5.77 -8.74
C HIS A 123 3.01 -6.64 -7.54
N PHE A 124 1.96 -6.30 -6.81
CA PHE A 124 1.50 -7.09 -5.66
C PHE A 124 0.96 -8.46 -6.07
N ARG A 125 0.49 -8.62 -7.31
CA ARG A 125 0.04 -9.92 -7.85
C ARG A 125 1.21 -10.78 -8.31
N ILE A 126 2.30 -10.15 -8.79
CA ILE A 126 3.46 -10.84 -9.33
C ILE A 126 4.37 -11.36 -8.23
N TYR A 127 4.59 -10.55 -7.19
CA TYR A 127 5.53 -10.89 -6.12
C TYR A 127 5.13 -12.18 -5.40
N ARG A 128 6.14 -13.00 -5.10
CA ARG A 128 5.98 -14.23 -4.34
C ARG A 128 6.99 -14.26 -3.20
N TYR A 129 6.57 -14.80 -2.08
CA TYR A 129 7.40 -14.90 -0.88
C TYR A 129 7.36 -16.30 -0.29
N GLY A 130 8.10 -16.54 0.78
CA GLY A 130 8.30 -17.87 1.33
C GLY A 130 9.57 -18.50 0.76
N LEU A 131 10.03 -19.61 1.36
CA LEU A 131 11.31 -20.23 1.02
C LEU A 131 11.41 -20.64 -0.46
N ARG A 132 10.27 -21.05 -1.06
CA ARG A 132 10.21 -21.51 -2.45
C ARG A 132 9.33 -20.62 -3.31
N ARG A 133 9.09 -19.38 -2.88
CA ARG A 133 8.18 -18.46 -3.57
C ARG A 133 6.79 -19.05 -3.79
N GLU A 134 6.31 -19.84 -2.83
CA GLU A 134 5.02 -20.51 -2.90
C GLU A 134 3.84 -19.65 -2.43
N ARG A 135 4.11 -18.52 -1.78
CA ARG A 135 3.08 -17.65 -1.23
C ARG A 135 2.88 -16.40 -2.08
N ALA A 136 1.63 -15.98 -2.20
CA ALA A 136 1.23 -14.75 -2.89
C ALA A 136 0.32 -13.94 -1.99
N PHE A 137 0.38 -12.61 -2.11
CA PHE A 137 -0.60 -11.75 -1.46
C PHE A 137 -1.96 -11.91 -2.13
N ARG A 138 -3.02 -11.89 -1.34
CA ARG A 138 -4.38 -11.87 -1.84
C ARG A 138 -4.79 -10.42 -2.08
N ILE A 139 -5.17 -10.11 -3.31
CA ILE A 139 -5.55 -8.76 -3.70
C ILE A 139 -7.05 -8.58 -3.47
N VAL A 140 -7.39 -7.54 -2.72
CA VAL A 140 -8.77 -7.27 -2.31
C VAL A 140 -9.36 -6.20 -3.22
N HIS A 141 -10.10 -6.62 -4.23
CA HIS A 141 -10.97 -5.70 -5.00
C HIS A 141 -11.87 -6.42 -6.03
#